data_ef2835da9152ac72f3686199deb3af62
#
_entry.id   ef2835da9152ac72f3686199deb3af62
#
_cell.length_a   1.000
_cell.length_b   1.000
_cell.length_c   1.000
_cell.angle_alpha   90.00
_cell.angle_beta   90.00
_cell.angle_gamma   90.00
#
_symmetry.space_group_name_H-M   'P 1'
#
loop_
_entity.id
_entity.type
_entity.pdbx_description
1 polymer ?
#
loop_
_entity_poly.entity_id
_entity_poly.type
_entity_poly.pdbx_seq_one_letter_code
_entity_poly.pdbx_strand_id
1 'polypeptide(L)'
;PRRGRPAKPFYNFPVLSSAAAKAAPAHPVPGTQLDFAGGTNFRELGGYEADEGKHIKWGQIWRGIPTCKLTGEADRAKLDALGLRLILDLRSSGEVQKEPDYVPDGARLVQICGLCAEDGHEISFAPDDIAALMKGYEESADGSTFVQAMYERMLFGNKAFKELFRALEAGETPILFHCSAGKDRTGVAAMLILLALGASDETICADYERTNLCRKAEIDAVLAEHAEEIAANPACRMRYYRKAGVDPATAPFVLRTIRAKYGSAENYLEAEYGLTPARLMRLRRMYLE
;
A
#
# COMPACT_ATOMS: atom_id res chain seq x y z
N PRO A 1 37.00 12.04 -20.53
CA PRO A 1 35.55 12.01 -20.33
C PRO A 1 35.10 10.56 -20.30
N ARG A 2 34.88 10.03 -19.11
CA ARG A 2 34.37 8.65 -18.94
C ARG A 2 32.84 8.74 -19.01
N ARG A 3 32.25 8.16 -20.05
CA ARG A 3 30.80 7.98 -20.15
C ARG A 3 30.37 7.01 -19.07
N GLY A 4 29.54 7.47 -18.12
CA GLY A 4 28.89 6.64 -17.12
C GLY A 4 27.98 5.62 -17.79
N ARG A 5 28.07 4.36 -17.38
CA ARG A 5 27.14 3.31 -17.78
C ARG A 5 25.80 3.58 -17.11
N PRO A 6 24.66 3.39 -17.80
CA PRO A 6 23.35 3.44 -17.17
C PRO A 6 23.25 2.37 -16.08
N ALA A 7 22.72 2.73 -14.93
CA ALA A 7 22.44 1.81 -13.84
C ALA A 7 21.50 0.69 -14.34
N LYS A 8 21.89 -0.55 -14.14
CA LYS A 8 21.03 -1.69 -14.42
C LYS A 8 19.83 -1.65 -13.46
N PRO A 9 18.60 -1.94 -13.92
CA PRO A 9 17.48 -2.09 -13.00
C PRO A 9 17.78 -3.26 -12.05
N PHE A 10 17.78 -2.96 -10.77
CA PHE A 10 17.89 -3.96 -9.70
C PHE A 10 16.59 -4.75 -9.68
N TYR A 11 16.71 -6.05 -9.70
CA TYR A 11 15.75 -7.15 -9.58
C TYR A 11 15.40 -7.87 -10.89
N ASN A 12 16.15 -8.95 -11.14
CA ASN A 12 15.70 -10.08 -11.95
C ASN A 12 14.76 -10.93 -11.07
N PHE A 13 13.46 -10.79 -11.24
CA PHE A 13 12.55 -11.83 -10.77
C PHE A 13 12.69 -13.04 -11.70
N PRO A 14 12.81 -14.27 -11.18
CA PRO A 14 12.82 -15.44 -12.03
C PRO A 14 11.47 -15.56 -12.74
N VAL A 15 11.49 -15.53 -14.07
CA VAL A 15 10.36 -15.96 -14.90
C VAL A 15 10.21 -17.45 -14.63
N LEU A 16 9.13 -17.85 -13.96
CA LEU A 16 8.82 -19.26 -13.75
C LEU A 16 8.55 -19.90 -15.11
N SER A 17 9.52 -20.67 -15.60
CA SER A 17 9.34 -21.52 -16.76
C SER A 17 8.36 -22.66 -16.40
N SER A 18 7.40 -22.90 -17.29
CA SER A 18 6.45 -23.99 -17.21
C SER A 18 7.18 -25.35 -17.42
N ALA A 19 7.69 -25.95 -16.37
CA ALA A 19 8.01 -27.37 -16.36
C ALA A 19 8.17 -27.87 -14.91
N ALA A 20 7.32 -28.77 -14.53
CA ALA A 20 7.24 -29.65 -13.37
C ALA A 20 6.10 -29.28 -12.39
N ALA A 21 5.03 -30.05 -12.47
CA ALA A 21 4.00 -30.13 -11.44
C ALA A 21 4.62 -30.66 -10.15
N LYS A 22 5.19 -29.77 -9.33
CA LYS A 22 5.42 -30.03 -7.91
C LYS A 22 4.10 -29.71 -7.18
N ALA A 23 3.77 -30.55 -6.18
CA ALA A 23 2.62 -30.31 -5.30
C ALA A 23 2.51 -28.82 -4.94
N ALA A 24 1.32 -28.26 -5.10
CA ALA A 24 1.09 -26.86 -4.76
C ALA A 24 1.54 -26.64 -3.31
N PRO A 25 2.25 -25.53 -3.02
CA PRO A 25 2.61 -25.21 -1.64
C PRO A 25 1.32 -25.11 -0.81
N ALA A 26 1.37 -25.51 0.45
CA ALA A 26 0.22 -25.45 1.37
C ALA A 26 -0.37 -24.03 1.51
N HIS A 27 0.44 -23.03 1.19
CA HIS A 27 0.07 -21.60 1.15
C HIS A 27 0.52 -20.96 -0.16
N PRO A 28 -0.21 -19.91 -0.65
CA PRO A 28 0.20 -19.16 -1.82
C PRO A 28 1.54 -18.43 -1.59
N VAL A 29 2.17 -17.96 -2.67
CA VAL A 29 3.34 -17.07 -2.56
C VAL A 29 2.91 -15.76 -1.88
N PRO A 30 3.69 -15.24 -0.90
CA PRO A 30 3.36 -13.98 -0.22
C PRO A 30 3.07 -12.85 -1.21
N GLY A 31 2.02 -12.07 -0.92
CA GLY A 31 1.56 -10.98 -1.78
C GLY A 31 0.86 -11.42 -3.07
N THR A 32 0.51 -12.71 -3.23
CA THR A 32 -0.33 -13.16 -4.34
C THR A 32 -1.70 -12.48 -4.26
N GLN A 33 -2.12 -11.88 -5.38
CA GLN A 33 -3.40 -11.22 -5.49
C GLN A 33 -4.54 -12.24 -5.46
N LEU A 34 -5.62 -11.92 -4.74
CA LEU A 34 -6.91 -12.58 -4.93
C LEU A 34 -7.54 -12.11 -6.24
N ASP A 35 -8.07 -13.06 -6.99
CA ASP A 35 -8.74 -12.80 -8.25
C ASP A 35 -10.19 -12.37 -8.01
N PHE A 36 -10.42 -11.06 -8.06
CA PHE A 36 -11.73 -10.43 -8.06
C PHE A 36 -12.04 -9.85 -9.43
N ALA A 37 -13.26 -10.06 -9.93
CA ALA A 37 -13.69 -9.49 -11.20
C ALA A 37 -13.85 -7.94 -11.12
N GLY A 38 -14.21 -7.43 -9.93
CA GLY A 38 -14.43 -6.00 -9.68
C GLY A 38 -13.15 -5.16 -9.57
N GLY A 39 -11.97 -5.78 -9.54
CA GLY A 39 -10.73 -5.02 -9.50
C GLY A 39 -9.49 -5.80 -9.07
N THR A 40 -8.38 -5.13 -9.12
CA THR A 40 -7.04 -5.68 -8.91
C THR A 40 -6.42 -5.20 -7.58
N ASN A 41 -5.23 -5.68 -7.27
CA ASN A 41 -4.42 -5.24 -6.12
C ASN A 41 -4.95 -5.63 -4.73
N PHE A 42 -5.89 -6.57 -4.65
CA PHE A 42 -6.39 -7.12 -3.39
C PHE A 42 -5.53 -8.33 -2.97
N ARG A 43 -4.87 -8.27 -1.83
CA ARG A 43 -3.98 -9.33 -1.33
C ARG A 43 -3.80 -9.25 0.17
N GLU A 44 -3.20 -10.29 0.74
CA GLU A 44 -2.86 -10.30 2.17
C GLU A 44 -1.35 -10.06 2.40
N LEU A 45 -1.02 -9.75 3.65
CA LEU A 45 0.37 -9.65 4.11
C LEU A 45 0.88 -10.96 4.74
N GLY A 46 0.07 -12.02 4.73
CA GLY A 46 0.47 -13.34 5.22
C GLY A 46 1.64 -13.92 4.44
N GLY A 47 2.47 -14.70 5.14
CA GLY A 47 3.61 -15.42 4.58
C GLY A 47 4.87 -14.59 4.35
N TYR A 48 4.84 -13.26 4.43
CA TYR A 48 6.07 -12.47 4.37
C TYR A 48 6.98 -12.78 5.56
N GLU A 49 8.27 -12.93 5.29
CA GLU A 49 9.28 -13.05 6.32
C GLU A 49 9.39 -11.75 7.13
N ALA A 50 9.50 -11.89 8.43
CA ALA A 50 9.52 -10.80 9.39
C ALA A 50 10.57 -11.08 10.50
N ASP A 51 10.30 -10.61 11.72
CA ASP A 51 11.24 -10.68 12.83
C ASP A 51 11.73 -12.12 13.12
N GLU A 52 13.04 -12.26 13.33
CA GLU A 52 13.71 -13.54 13.68
C GLU A 52 13.46 -14.70 12.70
N GLY A 53 13.24 -14.40 11.41
CA GLY A 53 12.96 -15.42 10.39
C GLY A 53 11.57 -16.05 10.49
N LYS A 54 10.70 -15.52 11.31
CA LYS A 54 9.28 -15.88 11.38
C LYS A 54 8.52 -15.31 10.20
N HIS A 55 7.31 -15.81 9.98
CA HIS A 55 6.45 -15.35 8.91
C HIS A 55 5.16 -14.75 9.46
N ILE A 56 4.60 -13.79 8.74
CA ILE A 56 3.29 -13.22 9.08
C ILE A 56 2.22 -14.28 8.87
N LYS A 57 1.35 -14.48 9.88
CA LYS A 57 0.24 -15.43 9.82
C LYS A 57 -0.70 -15.12 8.67
N TRP A 58 -1.12 -16.16 7.97
CA TRP A 58 -2.07 -16.08 6.88
C TRP A 58 -3.49 -15.76 7.35
N GLY A 59 -4.27 -15.13 6.47
CA GLY A 59 -5.69 -14.86 6.69
C GLY A 59 -5.99 -13.75 7.70
N GLN A 60 -5.02 -12.97 8.16
CA GLN A 60 -5.19 -11.98 9.22
C GLN A 60 -5.23 -10.53 8.73
N ILE A 61 -4.40 -10.18 7.75
CA ILE A 61 -4.15 -8.79 7.38
C ILE A 61 -4.24 -8.63 5.87
N TRP A 62 -5.32 -8.02 5.40
CA TRP A 62 -5.66 -7.82 4.00
C TRP A 62 -5.50 -6.37 3.59
N ARG A 63 -5.01 -6.15 2.38
CA ARG A 63 -4.96 -4.82 1.74
C ARG A 63 -5.63 -4.87 0.38
N GLY A 64 -6.30 -3.77 -0.03
CA GLY A 64 -7.01 -3.84 -1.29
C GLY A 64 -7.58 -2.53 -1.81
N ILE A 65 -8.56 -2.69 -2.70
CA ILE A 65 -9.42 -1.66 -3.25
C ILE A 65 -10.71 -1.54 -2.44
N PRO A 66 -11.54 -0.50 -2.67
CA PRO A 66 -12.83 -0.35 -2.00
C PRO A 66 -13.75 -1.53 -2.28
N THR A 67 -14.44 -2.01 -1.26
CA THR A 67 -15.35 -3.14 -1.37
C THR A 67 -16.59 -2.85 -2.22
N CYS A 68 -16.93 -1.57 -2.44
CA CYS A 68 -17.98 -1.15 -3.37
C CYS A 68 -17.68 -1.54 -4.83
N LYS A 69 -16.43 -1.81 -5.18
CA LYS A 69 -16.05 -2.28 -6.52
C LYS A 69 -16.37 -3.77 -6.72
N LEU A 70 -16.54 -4.52 -5.64
CA LEU A 70 -16.82 -5.96 -5.65
C LEU A 70 -18.32 -6.20 -5.72
N THR A 71 -18.95 -5.87 -6.87
CA THR A 71 -20.40 -5.85 -7.04
C THR A 71 -20.98 -7.21 -7.47
N GLY A 72 -20.18 -8.07 -8.09
CA GLY A 72 -20.59 -9.40 -8.54
C GLY A 72 -20.85 -10.35 -7.38
N GLU A 73 -21.84 -11.24 -7.51
CA GLU A 73 -22.16 -12.24 -6.49
C GLU A 73 -20.94 -13.11 -6.11
N ALA A 74 -20.14 -13.53 -7.10
CA ALA A 74 -18.93 -14.31 -6.87
C ALA A 74 -17.87 -13.53 -6.09
N ASP A 75 -17.72 -12.24 -6.36
CA ASP A 75 -16.77 -11.38 -5.63
C ASP A 75 -17.23 -11.17 -4.18
N ARG A 76 -18.52 -10.91 -3.97
CA ARG A 76 -19.08 -10.77 -2.62
C ARG A 76 -18.94 -12.06 -1.82
N ALA A 77 -19.24 -13.20 -2.41
CA ALA A 77 -19.07 -14.50 -1.74
C ALA A 77 -17.60 -14.75 -1.34
N LYS A 78 -16.64 -14.39 -2.20
CA LYS A 78 -15.21 -14.46 -1.86
C LYS A 78 -14.84 -13.50 -0.72
N LEU A 79 -15.34 -12.25 -0.74
CA LEU A 79 -15.10 -11.27 0.30
C LEU A 79 -15.69 -11.72 1.65
N ASP A 80 -16.92 -12.23 1.64
CA ASP A 80 -17.61 -12.75 2.83
C ASP A 80 -16.84 -13.95 3.43
N ALA A 81 -16.28 -14.81 2.58
CA ALA A 81 -15.47 -15.95 3.00
C ALA A 81 -14.17 -15.57 3.73
N LEU A 82 -13.68 -14.31 3.61
CA LEU A 82 -12.53 -13.84 4.37
C LEU A 82 -12.84 -13.66 5.86
N GLY A 83 -14.12 -13.63 6.26
CA GLY A 83 -14.55 -13.47 7.64
C GLY A 83 -14.05 -12.19 8.29
N LEU A 84 -14.03 -11.09 7.54
CA LEU A 84 -13.51 -9.81 8.00
C LEU A 84 -14.23 -9.35 9.27
N ARG A 85 -13.46 -8.88 10.25
CA ARG A 85 -13.98 -8.25 11.48
C ARG A 85 -13.93 -6.73 11.40
N LEU A 86 -12.99 -6.20 10.63
CA LEU A 86 -12.80 -4.75 10.46
C LEU A 86 -12.44 -4.44 9.01
N ILE A 87 -13.11 -3.43 8.47
CA ILE A 87 -12.70 -2.72 7.26
C ILE A 87 -12.27 -1.31 7.68
N LEU A 88 -11.02 -0.95 7.40
CA LEU A 88 -10.51 0.40 7.60
C LEU A 88 -10.39 1.09 6.23
N ASP A 89 -11.32 2.00 5.97
CA ASP A 89 -11.38 2.80 4.76
C ASP A 89 -10.55 4.08 4.93
N LEU A 90 -9.46 4.18 4.17
CA LEU A 90 -8.52 5.30 4.19
C LEU A 90 -8.89 6.42 3.21
N ARG A 91 -10.06 6.35 2.57
CA ARG A 91 -10.54 7.37 1.65
C ARG A 91 -11.03 8.61 2.39
N SER A 92 -11.07 9.74 1.69
CA SER A 92 -11.73 10.94 2.20
C SER A 92 -13.26 10.75 2.26
N SER A 93 -13.91 11.53 3.12
CA SER A 93 -15.37 11.52 3.23
C SER A 93 -16.07 11.79 1.89
N GLY A 94 -15.51 12.66 1.05
CA GLY A 94 -16.04 12.93 -0.29
C GLY A 94 -15.91 11.75 -1.26
N GLU A 95 -14.85 10.93 -1.15
CA GLU A 95 -14.71 9.69 -1.93
C GLU A 95 -15.74 8.64 -1.48
N VAL A 96 -15.93 8.48 -0.17
CA VAL A 96 -16.87 7.52 0.42
C VAL A 96 -18.32 7.85 0.12
N GLN A 97 -18.69 9.14 0.16
CA GLN A 97 -20.06 9.58 -0.18
C GLN A 97 -20.45 9.24 -1.63
N LYS A 98 -19.49 9.29 -2.54
CA LYS A 98 -19.72 8.95 -3.97
C LYS A 98 -19.87 7.44 -4.18
N GLU A 99 -19.10 6.64 -3.47
CA GLU A 99 -19.04 5.20 -3.63
C GLU A 99 -18.88 4.52 -2.25
N PRO A 100 -19.98 4.38 -1.48
CA PRO A 100 -19.93 3.74 -0.16
C PRO A 100 -19.62 2.25 -0.26
N ASP A 101 -18.83 1.73 0.69
CA ASP A 101 -18.42 0.35 0.71
C ASP A 101 -19.58 -0.62 0.97
N TYR A 102 -19.45 -1.83 0.41
CA TYR A 102 -20.16 -2.99 0.86
C TYR A 102 -19.49 -3.53 2.13
N VAL A 103 -20.26 -3.76 3.17
CA VAL A 103 -19.77 -4.28 4.45
C VAL A 103 -20.32 -5.69 4.66
N PRO A 104 -19.47 -6.74 4.66
CA PRO A 104 -19.88 -8.10 4.99
C PRO A 104 -20.53 -8.20 6.37
N ASP A 105 -21.42 -9.15 6.54
CA ASP A 105 -22.04 -9.42 7.84
C ASP A 105 -20.97 -9.74 8.90
N GLY A 106 -21.12 -9.11 10.05
CA GLY A 106 -20.19 -9.26 11.17
C GLY A 106 -18.92 -8.39 11.08
N ALA A 107 -18.67 -7.70 9.97
CA ALA A 107 -17.60 -6.73 9.84
C ALA A 107 -18.03 -5.35 10.34
N ARG A 108 -17.09 -4.63 10.96
CA ARG A 108 -17.22 -3.21 11.32
C ARG A 108 -16.50 -2.36 10.28
N LEU A 109 -17.14 -1.31 9.79
CA LEU A 109 -16.50 -0.31 8.92
C LEU A 109 -16.06 0.89 9.75
N VAL A 110 -14.81 1.29 9.57
CA VAL A 110 -14.25 2.52 10.12
C VAL A 110 -13.66 3.32 8.97
N GLN A 111 -14.14 4.54 8.77
CA GLN A 111 -13.62 5.47 7.78
C GLN A 111 -12.79 6.54 8.49
N ILE A 112 -11.52 6.65 8.11
CA ILE A 112 -10.63 7.73 8.55
C ILE A 112 -9.70 8.05 7.39
N CYS A 113 -9.72 9.29 6.92
CA CYS A 113 -8.89 9.71 5.78
C CYS A 113 -7.39 9.52 6.09
N GLY A 114 -6.71 8.76 5.23
CA GLY A 114 -5.27 8.47 5.36
C GLY A 114 -4.36 9.59 4.81
N LEU A 115 -4.93 10.69 4.30
CA LEU A 115 -4.17 11.85 3.83
C LEU A 115 -4.93 13.12 4.17
N CYS A 116 -4.37 13.93 5.07
CA CYS A 116 -4.92 15.22 5.46
C CYS A 116 -3.89 16.33 5.28
N ALA A 117 -4.37 17.56 5.11
CA ALA A 117 -3.56 18.78 5.16
C ALA A 117 -3.10 19.08 6.60
N GLU A 118 -2.22 20.07 6.78
CA GLU A 118 -1.70 20.46 8.10
C GLU A 118 -2.80 20.98 9.04
N ASP A 119 -3.80 21.65 8.49
CA ASP A 119 -4.98 22.13 9.23
C ASP A 119 -5.99 21.00 9.54
N GLY A 120 -5.70 19.76 9.09
CA GLY A 120 -6.50 18.57 9.33
C GLY A 120 -7.60 18.33 8.31
N HIS A 121 -7.75 19.18 7.28
CA HIS A 121 -8.75 18.92 6.25
C HIS A 121 -8.34 17.73 5.38
N GLU A 122 -9.34 16.93 4.98
CA GLU A 122 -9.13 15.71 4.20
C GLU A 122 -8.74 16.07 2.76
N ILE A 123 -7.74 15.35 2.24
CA ILE A 123 -7.27 15.44 0.86
C ILE A 123 -7.75 14.20 0.10
N SER A 124 -8.54 14.41 -0.94
CA SER A 124 -8.89 13.32 -1.86
C SER A 124 -7.87 13.17 -2.97
N PHE A 125 -7.89 12.00 -3.65
CA PHE A 125 -7.13 11.81 -4.88
C PHE A 125 -7.92 12.21 -6.13
N ALA A 126 -8.97 13.01 -5.97
CA ALA A 126 -9.67 13.62 -7.10
C ALA A 126 -8.73 14.56 -7.88
N PRO A 127 -8.82 14.62 -9.22
CA PRO A 127 -7.92 15.44 -10.04
C PRO A 127 -7.84 16.91 -9.61
N ASP A 128 -8.95 17.50 -9.19
CA ASP A 128 -9.02 18.91 -8.77
C ASP A 128 -8.27 19.16 -7.46
N ASP A 129 -8.40 18.24 -6.47
CA ASP A 129 -7.71 18.35 -5.19
C ASP A 129 -6.19 18.15 -5.37
N ILE A 130 -5.81 17.17 -6.19
CA ILE A 130 -4.41 16.97 -6.53
C ILE A 130 -3.85 18.17 -7.29
N ALA A 131 -4.56 18.72 -8.25
CA ALA A 131 -4.14 19.91 -8.98
C ALA A 131 -4.00 21.16 -8.06
N ALA A 132 -4.89 21.30 -7.06
CA ALA A 132 -4.81 22.36 -6.08
C ALA A 132 -3.56 22.22 -5.18
N LEU A 133 -3.24 21.00 -4.75
CA LEU A 133 -2.05 20.73 -3.97
C LEU A 133 -0.76 20.97 -4.77
N MET A 134 -0.74 20.57 -6.04
CA MET A 134 0.43 20.75 -6.92
C MET A 134 0.82 22.21 -7.11
N LYS A 135 -0.13 23.16 -7.06
CA LYS A 135 0.15 24.60 -7.23
C LYS A 135 1.13 25.17 -6.21
N GLY A 136 1.32 24.52 -5.07
CA GLY A 136 2.22 24.95 -4.01
C GLY A 136 3.65 24.38 -4.14
N TYR A 137 3.90 23.50 -5.12
CA TYR A 137 5.20 22.84 -5.30
C TYR A 137 5.84 23.23 -6.63
N GLU A 138 7.15 23.62 -6.59
CA GLU A 138 7.96 23.68 -7.80
C GLU A 138 8.13 22.25 -8.32
N GLU A 139 7.52 21.93 -9.45
CA GLU A 139 7.55 20.58 -10.00
C GLU A 139 8.92 20.25 -10.58
N SER A 140 9.51 19.15 -10.11
CA SER A 140 10.48 18.40 -10.90
C SER A 140 9.82 17.90 -12.17
N ALA A 141 10.56 17.81 -13.28
CA ALA A 141 10.04 17.42 -14.60
C ALA A 141 9.27 16.08 -14.58
N ASP A 142 9.56 15.21 -13.61
CA ASP A 142 8.93 13.91 -13.38
C ASP A 142 7.84 13.92 -12.27
N GLY A 143 7.56 15.06 -11.64
CA GLY A 143 6.59 15.21 -10.54
C GLY A 143 7.02 14.54 -9.24
N SER A 144 8.29 14.18 -9.05
CA SER A 144 8.76 13.43 -7.88
C SER A 144 8.70 14.25 -6.59
N THR A 145 8.93 15.55 -6.65
CA THR A 145 8.91 16.44 -5.48
C THR A 145 7.53 16.49 -4.82
N PHE A 146 6.48 16.64 -5.62
CA PHE A 146 5.10 16.60 -5.13
C PHE A 146 4.76 15.26 -4.50
N VAL A 147 5.13 14.16 -5.17
CA VAL A 147 4.86 12.80 -4.66
C VAL A 147 5.55 12.56 -3.33
N GLN A 148 6.82 12.96 -3.19
CA GLN A 148 7.57 12.85 -1.93
C GLN A 148 6.89 13.63 -0.80
N ALA A 149 6.50 14.88 -1.05
CA ALA A 149 5.79 15.70 -0.05
C ALA A 149 4.45 15.07 0.37
N MET A 150 3.71 14.50 -0.56
CA MET A 150 2.44 13.80 -0.29
C MET A 150 2.67 12.57 0.59
N TYR A 151 3.71 11.76 0.31
CA TYR A 151 4.03 10.60 1.13
C TYR A 151 4.54 11.00 2.52
N GLU A 152 5.40 12.01 2.61
CA GLU A 152 5.89 12.53 3.89
C GLU A 152 4.73 12.99 4.78
N ARG A 153 3.72 13.66 4.20
CA ARG A 153 2.51 14.09 4.92
C ARG A 153 1.71 12.93 5.49
N MET A 154 1.73 11.76 4.85
CA MET A 154 1.06 10.56 5.39
C MET A 154 1.80 9.96 6.60
N LEU A 155 3.11 10.20 6.76
CA LEU A 155 3.93 9.51 7.76
C LEU A 155 3.75 10.04 9.19
N PHE A 156 3.36 11.31 9.37
CA PHE A 156 3.42 11.95 10.67
C PHE A 156 2.04 12.43 11.14
N GLY A 157 1.73 12.19 12.42
CA GLY A 157 0.46 12.60 13.04
C GLY A 157 -0.79 11.94 12.46
N ASN A 158 -0.66 10.84 11.73
CA ASN A 158 -1.74 10.23 10.94
C ASN A 158 -2.73 9.46 11.83
N LYS A 159 -3.95 9.98 11.94
CA LYS A 159 -5.01 9.38 12.77
C LYS A 159 -5.48 8.01 12.24
N ALA A 160 -5.50 7.83 10.91
CA ALA A 160 -5.93 6.57 10.31
C ALA A 160 -4.96 5.43 10.66
N PHE A 161 -3.66 5.70 10.66
CA PHE A 161 -2.67 4.69 11.02
C PHE A 161 -2.59 4.46 12.54
N LYS A 162 -2.94 5.46 13.36
CA LYS A 162 -3.15 5.23 14.81
C LYS A 162 -4.29 4.25 15.04
N GLU A 163 -5.41 4.42 14.36
CA GLU A 163 -6.55 3.48 14.47
C GLU A 163 -6.17 2.10 13.94
N LEU A 164 -5.41 2.00 12.83
CA LEU A 164 -4.91 0.74 12.31
C LEU A 164 -4.14 -0.05 13.36
N PHE A 165 -3.16 0.58 14.02
CA PHE A 165 -2.38 -0.08 15.06
C PHE A 165 -3.20 -0.38 16.31
N ARG A 166 -4.12 0.51 16.71
CA ARG A 166 -5.07 0.22 17.80
C ARG A 166 -5.88 -1.04 17.51
N ALA A 167 -6.40 -1.18 16.29
CA ALA A 167 -7.19 -2.34 15.88
C ALA A 167 -6.36 -3.63 15.87
N LEU A 168 -5.13 -3.57 15.36
CA LEU A 168 -4.21 -4.71 15.37
C LEU A 168 -3.87 -5.15 16.80
N GLU A 169 -3.57 -4.22 17.72
CA GLU A 169 -3.30 -4.55 19.12
C GLU A 169 -4.51 -5.11 19.86
N ALA A 170 -5.72 -4.71 19.46
CA ALA A 170 -6.97 -5.25 19.99
C ALA A 170 -7.33 -6.63 19.38
N GLY A 171 -6.58 -7.11 18.39
CA GLY A 171 -6.86 -8.37 17.71
C GLY A 171 -8.13 -8.30 16.84
N GLU A 172 -8.47 -7.13 16.30
CA GLU A 172 -9.64 -6.95 15.42
C GLU A 172 -9.33 -7.47 14.01
N THR A 173 -8.92 -8.74 13.92
CA THR A 173 -8.58 -9.41 12.65
C THR A 173 -9.52 -10.60 12.40
N PRO A 174 -9.73 -11.04 11.14
CA PRO A 174 -9.14 -10.50 9.91
C PRO A 174 -9.53 -9.04 9.63
N ILE A 175 -8.52 -8.21 9.29
CA ILE A 175 -8.70 -6.80 8.94
C ILE A 175 -8.44 -6.58 7.46
N LEU A 176 -9.29 -5.79 6.80
CA LEU A 176 -9.02 -5.21 5.49
C LEU A 176 -8.77 -3.70 5.65
N PHE A 177 -7.67 -3.19 5.11
CA PHE A 177 -7.49 -1.76 4.93
C PHE A 177 -7.32 -1.42 3.46
N HIS A 178 -7.94 -0.34 3.02
CA HIS A 178 -7.95 0.06 1.62
C HIS A 178 -8.05 1.57 1.43
N CYS A 179 -7.81 2.00 0.20
CA CYS A 179 -8.12 3.34 -0.29
C CYS A 179 -8.78 3.20 -1.67
N SER A 180 -8.75 4.21 -2.53
CA SER A 180 -9.42 4.16 -3.84
C SER A 180 -8.81 3.17 -4.83
N ALA A 181 -7.47 3.02 -4.83
CA ALA A 181 -6.75 2.12 -5.74
C ALA A 181 -5.89 1.06 -5.02
N GLY A 182 -5.90 1.05 -3.69
CA GLY A 182 -5.08 0.13 -2.90
C GLY A 182 -3.58 0.36 -3.01
N LYS A 183 -3.12 1.55 -3.49
CA LYS A 183 -1.70 1.77 -3.79
C LYS A 183 -0.98 2.74 -2.84
N ASP A 184 -1.39 4.01 -2.72
CA ASP A 184 -0.64 5.04 -1.98
C ASP A 184 -0.93 4.97 -0.47
N ARG A 185 -2.11 5.43 0.02
CA ARG A 185 -2.50 5.38 1.44
C ARG A 185 -2.43 3.96 2.00
N THR A 186 -2.93 3.00 1.24
CA THR A 186 -2.85 1.56 1.55
C THR A 186 -1.42 1.05 1.51
N GLY A 187 -0.59 1.53 0.59
CA GLY A 187 0.82 1.18 0.49
C GLY A 187 1.61 1.62 1.73
N VAL A 188 1.41 2.86 2.18
CA VAL A 188 2.04 3.35 3.42
C VAL A 188 1.57 2.54 4.63
N ALA A 189 0.26 2.29 4.76
CA ALA A 189 -0.27 1.44 5.84
C ALA A 189 0.40 0.05 5.88
N ALA A 190 0.54 -0.60 4.70
CA ALA A 190 1.22 -1.90 4.60
C ALA A 190 2.71 -1.82 4.97
N MET A 191 3.43 -0.79 4.49
CA MET A 191 4.83 -0.57 4.88
C MET A 191 4.98 -0.45 6.40
N LEU A 192 4.11 0.31 7.05
CA LEU A 192 4.15 0.52 8.50
C LEU A 192 3.84 -0.76 9.29
N ILE A 193 2.89 -1.58 8.82
CA ILE A 193 2.61 -2.89 9.44
C ILE A 193 3.83 -3.81 9.31
N LEU A 194 4.39 -3.94 8.09
CA LEU A 194 5.56 -4.76 7.83
C LEU A 194 6.76 -4.30 8.68
N LEU A 195 6.96 -2.98 8.77
CA LEU A 195 8.00 -2.38 9.61
C LEU A 195 7.81 -2.74 11.11
N ALA A 196 6.58 -2.65 11.63
CA ALA A 196 6.26 -2.99 13.02
C ALA A 196 6.44 -4.49 13.30
N LEU A 197 6.15 -5.34 12.34
CA LEU A 197 6.34 -6.78 12.44
C LEU A 197 7.81 -7.20 12.21
N GLY A 198 8.71 -6.27 11.85
CA GLY A 198 10.14 -6.52 11.71
C GLY A 198 10.54 -7.12 10.37
N ALA A 199 9.76 -6.90 9.32
CA ALA A 199 10.14 -7.25 7.96
C ALA A 199 11.33 -6.41 7.49
N SER A 200 12.17 -6.97 6.63
CA SER A 200 13.30 -6.27 6.04
C SER A 200 12.85 -5.15 5.09
N ASP A 201 13.74 -4.19 4.84
CA ASP A 201 13.48 -3.12 3.87
C ASP A 201 13.20 -3.68 2.48
N GLU A 202 13.90 -4.75 2.09
CA GLU A 202 13.70 -5.45 0.82
C GLU A 202 12.30 -6.04 0.72
N THR A 203 11.81 -6.69 1.79
CA THR A 203 10.46 -7.24 1.86
C THR A 203 9.41 -6.14 1.76
N ILE A 204 9.60 -5.03 2.47
CA ILE A 204 8.70 -3.87 2.45
C ILE A 204 8.64 -3.25 1.05
N CYS A 205 9.80 -3.04 0.42
CA CYS A 205 9.88 -2.50 -0.95
C CYS A 205 9.22 -3.46 -1.95
N ALA A 206 9.47 -4.77 -1.83
CA ALA A 206 8.91 -5.78 -2.72
C ALA A 206 7.37 -5.85 -2.63
N ASP A 207 6.78 -5.79 -1.42
CA ASP A 207 5.30 -5.71 -1.31
C ASP A 207 4.76 -4.44 -1.95
N TYR A 208 5.40 -3.29 -1.74
CA TYR A 208 4.97 -2.04 -2.32
C TYR A 208 4.98 -2.08 -3.85
N GLU A 209 6.09 -2.53 -4.45
CA GLU A 209 6.26 -2.65 -5.90
C GLU A 209 5.35 -3.72 -6.53
N ARG A 210 4.90 -4.72 -5.75
CA ARG A 210 3.95 -5.72 -6.24
C ARG A 210 2.64 -5.09 -6.75
N THR A 211 2.32 -3.89 -6.28
CA THR A 211 1.23 -3.08 -6.86
C THR A 211 1.35 -2.92 -8.36
N ASN A 212 2.57 -2.77 -8.90
CA ASN A 212 2.81 -2.61 -10.34
C ASN A 212 2.51 -3.89 -11.13
N LEU A 213 2.73 -5.06 -10.53
CA LEU A 213 2.37 -6.34 -11.14
C LEU A 213 0.85 -6.54 -11.10
N CYS A 214 0.22 -6.26 -9.96
CA CYS A 214 -1.22 -6.39 -9.79
C CYS A 214 -2.02 -5.45 -10.70
N ARG A 215 -1.47 -4.26 -11.00
CA ARG A 215 -2.11 -3.21 -11.78
C ARG A 215 -1.48 -3.00 -13.16
N LYS A 216 -0.83 -4.04 -13.67
CA LYS A 216 -0.11 -3.92 -14.96
C LYS A 216 -1.02 -3.48 -16.10
N ALA A 217 -2.23 -4.02 -16.18
CA ALA A 217 -3.17 -3.68 -17.24
C ALA A 217 -3.59 -2.20 -17.20
N GLU A 218 -3.87 -1.67 -16.01
CA GLU A 218 -4.22 -0.26 -15.81
C GLU A 218 -3.02 0.67 -16.11
N ILE A 219 -1.81 0.25 -15.75
CA ILE A 219 -0.59 0.98 -16.08
C ILE A 219 -0.39 1.04 -17.59
N ASP A 220 -0.48 -0.11 -18.27
CA ASP A 220 -0.31 -0.20 -19.70
C ASP A 220 -1.36 0.65 -20.43
N ALA A 221 -2.62 0.65 -19.98
CA ALA A 221 -3.70 1.46 -20.55
C ALA A 221 -3.40 2.97 -20.42
N VAL A 222 -2.99 3.44 -19.25
CA VAL A 222 -2.63 4.86 -19.03
C VAL A 222 -1.43 5.27 -19.89
N LEU A 223 -0.41 4.43 -19.98
CA LEU A 223 0.76 4.73 -20.81
C LEU A 223 0.44 4.75 -22.31
N ALA A 224 -0.47 3.88 -22.75
CA ALA A 224 -0.94 3.86 -24.14
C ALA A 224 -1.78 5.11 -24.47
N GLU A 225 -2.65 5.53 -23.57
CA GLU A 225 -3.46 6.76 -23.71
C GLU A 225 -2.60 8.02 -23.90
N HIS A 226 -1.42 8.06 -23.24
CA HIS A 226 -0.51 9.21 -23.27
C HIS A 226 0.76 8.98 -24.12
N ALA A 227 0.73 7.99 -25.05
CA ALA A 227 1.91 7.55 -25.79
C ALA A 227 2.56 8.67 -26.64
N GLU A 228 1.75 9.53 -27.27
CA GLU A 228 2.25 10.64 -28.10
C GLU A 228 2.97 11.70 -27.26
N GLU A 229 2.42 12.07 -26.11
CA GLU A 229 3.03 13.04 -25.19
C GLU A 229 4.32 12.47 -24.58
N ILE A 230 4.32 11.19 -24.22
CA ILE A 230 5.51 10.49 -23.71
C ILE A 230 6.60 10.42 -24.79
N ALA A 231 6.23 10.18 -26.05
CA ALA A 231 7.18 10.17 -27.17
C ALA A 231 7.80 11.55 -27.40
N ALA A 232 7.00 12.62 -27.29
CA ALA A 232 7.47 14.00 -27.42
C ALA A 232 8.34 14.45 -26.21
N ASN A 233 8.00 13.99 -25.00
CA ASN A 233 8.72 14.30 -23.76
C ASN A 233 8.85 13.06 -22.86
N PRO A 234 9.88 12.24 -23.03
CA PRO A 234 10.06 11.01 -22.21
C PRO A 234 10.15 11.25 -20.68
N ALA A 235 10.49 12.45 -20.24
CA ALA A 235 10.57 12.79 -18.82
C ALA A 235 9.20 12.72 -18.12
N CYS A 236 8.10 12.94 -18.86
CA CYS A 236 6.75 12.85 -18.29
C CYS A 236 6.23 11.40 -18.08
N ARG A 237 6.95 10.40 -18.61
CA ARG A 237 6.50 9.00 -18.55
C ARG A 237 6.20 8.54 -17.12
N MET A 238 7.05 8.88 -16.15
CA MET A 238 6.86 8.49 -14.74
C MET A 238 5.64 9.18 -14.13
N ARG A 239 5.31 10.40 -14.53
CA ARG A 239 4.09 11.10 -14.10
C ARG A 239 2.84 10.32 -14.51
N TYR A 240 2.77 9.82 -15.74
CA TYR A 240 1.66 8.98 -16.21
C TYR A 240 1.66 7.61 -15.56
N TYR A 241 2.83 6.99 -15.43
CA TYR A 241 2.97 5.70 -14.75
C TYR A 241 2.38 5.74 -13.34
N ARG A 242 2.65 6.79 -12.55
CA ARG A 242 2.15 6.97 -11.19
C ARG A 242 0.62 7.16 -11.09
N LYS A 243 -0.09 7.47 -12.19
CA LYS A 243 -1.57 7.51 -12.16
C LYS A 243 -2.16 6.13 -11.82
N ALA A 244 -1.60 5.06 -12.33
CA ALA A 244 -2.08 3.70 -12.12
C ALA A 244 -1.13 2.82 -11.30
N GLY A 245 0.17 3.02 -11.39
CA GLY A 245 1.22 2.31 -10.66
C GLY A 245 1.81 3.09 -9.50
N VAL A 246 2.90 2.56 -8.95
CA VAL A 246 3.72 3.19 -7.91
C VAL A 246 5.18 3.30 -8.36
N ASP A 247 5.86 4.37 -7.93
CA ASP A 247 7.27 4.55 -8.20
C ASP A 247 8.10 3.67 -7.23
N PRO A 248 8.96 2.79 -7.74
CA PRO A 248 9.85 1.97 -6.90
C PRO A 248 10.73 2.78 -5.94
N ALA A 249 11.04 4.03 -6.27
CA ALA A 249 11.83 4.91 -5.39
C ALA A 249 11.09 5.37 -4.14
N THR A 250 9.75 5.23 -4.11
CA THR A 250 8.90 5.76 -3.03
C THR A 250 9.08 5.00 -1.71
N ALA A 251 9.07 3.66 -1.72
CA ALA A 251 9.23 2.89 -0.49
C ALA A 251 10.60 3.12 0.17
N PRO A 252 11.74 3.09 -0.55
CA PRO A 252 13.03 3.51 0.00
C PRO A 252 13.04 4.95 0.52
N PHE A 253 12.35 5.88 -0.14
CA PHE A 253 12.21 7.25 0.33
C PHE A 253 11.48 7.31 1.68
N VAL A 254 10.34 6.64 1.80
CA VAL A 254 9.55 6.56 3.05
C VAL A 254 10.40 6.04 4.20
N LEU A 255 11.11 4.92 4.01
CA LEU A 255 11.94 4.30 5.04
C LEU A 255 13.11 5.21 5.47
N ARG A 256 13.75 5.90 4.52
CA ARG A 256 14.80 6.88 4.82
C ARG A 256 14.26 8.10 5.57
N THR A 257 13.10 8.62 5.18
CA THR A 257 12.45 9.78 5.83
C THR A 257 12.10 9.47 7.29
N ILE A 258 11.57 8.29 7.57
CA ILE A 258 11.30 7.81 8.93
C ILE A 258 12.59 7.81 9.77
N ARG A 259 13.66 7.18 9.27
CA ARG A 259 14.94 7.07 9.98
C ARG A 259 15.65 8.39 10.12
N ALA A 260 15.58 9.26 9.14
CA ALA A 260 16.20 10.59 9.20
C ALA A 260 15.59 11.44 10.33
N LYS A 261 14.28 11.33 10.56
CA LYS A 261 13.60 12.12 11.59
C LYS A 261 13.66 11.50 13.00
N TYR A 262 13.62 10.17 13.12
CA TYR A 262 13.51 9.50 14.42
C TYR A 262 14.72 8.64 14.78
N GLY A 263 15.72 8.53 13.92
CA GLY A 263 16.92 7.71 14.11
C GLY A 263 16.69 6.23 13.83
N SER A 264 15.53 5.69 14.21
CA SER A 264 15.17 4.28 13.95
C SER A 264 13.68 4.11 13.65
N ALA A 265 13.33 2.94 13.14
CA ALA A 265 11.94 2.54 12.91
C ALA A 265 11.18 2.39 14.23
N GLU A 266 11.81 1.82 15.23
CA GLU A 266 11.23 1.61 16.56
C GLU A 266 10.88 2.94 17.23
N ASN A 267 11.82 3.90 17.22
CA ASN A 267 11.59 5.24 17.76
C ASN A 267 10.41 5.93 17.06
N TYR A 268 10.31 5.79 15.74
CA TYR A 268 9.18 6.31 14.97
C TYR A 268 7.85 5.66 15.38
N LEU A 269 7.81 4.33 15.44
CA LEU A 269 6.61 3.58 15.81
C LEU A 269 6.17 3.89 17.26
N GLU A 270 7.12 4.09 18.16
CA GLU A 270 6.81 4.50 19.53
C GLU A 270 6.28 5.94 19.58
N ALA A 271 6.96 6.89 18.93
CA ALA A 271 6.60 8.30 18.97
C ALA A 271 5.24 8.58 18.29
N GLU A 272 5.00 8.00 17.11
CA GLU A 272 3.79 8.27 16.33
C GLU A 272 2.58 7.44 16.79
N TYR A 273 2.79 6.18 17.19
CA TYR A 273 1.70 5.22 17.47
C TYR A 273 1.72 4.66 18.89
N GLY A 274 2.71 5.06 19.73
CA GLY A 274 2.86 4.56 21.08
C GLY A 274 3.27 3.08 21.13
N LEU A 275 3.79 2.52 20.05
CA LEU A 275 4.25 1.14 19.98
C LEU A 275 5.61 0.98 20.67
N THR A 276 5.61 1.02 21.99
CA THR A 276 6.80 0.75 22.83
C THR A 276 7.40 -0.62 22.47
N PRO A 277 8.66 -0.89 22.81
CA PRO A 277 9.27 -2.22 22.57
C PRO A 277 8.43 -3.39 23.09
N ALA A 278 7.79 -3.22 24.24
CA ALA A 278 6.91 -4.25 24.81
C ALA A 278 5.64 -4.45 23.97
N ARG A 279 5.04 -3.38 23.45
CA ARG A 279 3.87 -3.44 22.57
C ARG A 279 4.22 -4.02 21.21
N LEU A 280 5.35 -3.66 20.63
CA LEU A 280 5.87 -4.27 19.39
C LEU A 280 6.08 -5.78 19.56
N MET A 281 6.73 -6.21 20.65
CA MET A 281 6.93 -7.62 20.94
C MET A 281 5.59 -8.36 21.08
N ARG A 282 4.59 -7.74 21.72
CA ARG A 282 3.23 -8.32 21.83
C ARG A 282 2.60 -8.45 20.44
N LEU A 283 2.68 -7.41 19.61
CA LEU A 283 2.13 -7.40 18.26
C LEU A 283 2.77 -8.52 17.40
N ARG A 284 4.10 -8.66 17.45
CA ARG A 284 4.83 -9.73 16.76
C ARG A 284 4.39 -11.11 17.24
N ARG A 285 4.21 -11.35 18.52
CA ARG A 285 3.65 -12.62 19.03
C ARG A 285 2.24 -12.90 18.54
N MET A 286 1.41 -11.89 18.33
CA MET A 286 0.05 -12.08 17.81
C MET A 286 0.04 -12.48 16.35
N TYR A 287 0.93 -11.90 15.53
CA TYR A 287 0.85 -11.97 14.08
C TYR A 287 1.98 -12.76 13.40
N LEU A 288 3.00 -13.24 14.13
CA LEU A 288 4.08 -14.07 13.57
C LEU A 288 3.96 -15.52 14.02
N GLU A 289 4.39 -16.43 13.13
CA GLU A 289 4.49 -17.88 13.33
C GLU A 289 5.82 -18.43 12.83
#